data_33b40af80e0d9899ed199a833a5a8f95
#
_entry.id   33b40af80e0d9899ed199a833a5a8f95
#
_cell.length_a   1.000
_cell.length_b   1.000
_cell.length_c   1.000
_cell.angle_alpha   90.00
_cell.angle_beta   90.00
_cell.angle_gamma   90.00
#
_symmetry.space_group_name_H-M   'P 1'
#
loop_
_entity.id
_entity.type
_entity.pdbx_description
1 polymer ?
#
loop_
_entity_poly.entity_id
_entity_poly.type
_entity_poly.pdbx_seq_one_letter_code
_entity_poly.pdbx_strand_id
1 'polypeptide(L)'
;METVKTTSGKTPGEADASPLKPGDSYVQSFARGLEVIRSFSARAPEQTLSEVAAATGLTRAGARRILLTLQTLGYVRSDGKYYALTPRILDLGFAYLSSTPLWNLAEPAMEALVDEVKESCSAAVLEGLDVVYVLRVHTHKIMSTNLGVGSRLPAFWTSMGRVLLAALPPEELRALMARREQRAFTRHTLTGDDELYAEIARVREQGWALLNQELEEGLISVAAPIRNARGQTVAALNISGQANRTSEQMMRERLLPQLLAATRHISQLLSASGRMHL
;
A
#
# COMPACT_ATOMS: atom_id res chain seq x y z
N MET A 1 23.44 5.57 59.33
CA MET A 1 22.33 6.22 58.62
C MET A 1 22.74 6.30 57.14
N GLU A 2 22.54 5.18 56.42
CA GLU A 2 22.92 5.06 55.02
C GLU A 2 21.72 5.43 54.13
N THR A 3 21.93 6.38 53.25
CA THR A 3 20.94 6.84 52.28
C THR A 3 20.96 5.93 51.05
N VAL A 4 19.89 5.17 50.85
CA VAL A 4 19.64 4.34 49.68
C VAL A 4 19.28 5.25 48.49
N LYS A 5 20.11 5.22 47.43
CA LYS A 5 19.81 5.83 46.13
C LYS A 5 18.89 4.89 45.32
N THR A 6 17.65 5.31 45.13
CA THR A 6 16.71 4.68 44.19
C THR A 6 17.12 5.00 42.76
N THR A 7 17.56 4.00 42.00
CA THR A 7 17.75 4.06 40.55
C THR A 7 16.41 3.84 39.86
N SER A 8 15.91 4.88 39.19
CA SER A 8 14.76 4.84 38.30
C SER A 8 15.09 4.01 37.05
N GLY A 9 14.47 2.85 36.92
CA GLY A 9 14.57 2.00 35.73
C GLY A 9 13.76 2.61 34.59
N LYS A 10 14.43 2.90 33.47
CA LYS A 10 13.80 3.23 32.21
C LYS A 10 13.17 1.96 31.61
N THR A 11 11.88 2.01 31.32
CA THR A 11 11.14 0.99 30.58
C THR A 11 11.63 0.96 29.13
N PRO A 12 11.95 -0.22 28.54
CA PRO A 12 12.27 -0.31 27.12
C PRO A 12 10.98 -0.39 26.31
N GLY A 13 10.77 0.51 25.35
CA GLY A 13 9.81 0.29 24.28
C GLY A 13 8.86 1.42 23.92
N GLU A 14 9.39 2.60 23.62
CA GLU A 14 8.73 3.52 22.70
C GLU A 14 9.66 3.68 21.50
N ALA A 15 9.34 2.99 20.39
CA ALA A 15 9.96 3.23 19.12
C ALA A 15 9.50 4.61 18.63
N ASP A 16 10.41 5.57 18.67
CA ASP A 16 10.24 6.91 18.14
C ASP A 16 9.92 6.81 16.65
N ALA A 17 8.66 7.02 16.27
CA ALA A 17 8.15 6.95 14.90
C ALA A 17 8.42 8.22 14.09
N SER A 18 9.34 9.08 14.52
CA SER A 18 9.80 10.22 13.73
C SER A 18 10.60 9.72 12.53
N PRO A 19 10.35 10.22 11.29
CA PRO A 19 11.18 9.85 10.15
C PRO A 19 12.63 10.21 10.47
N LEU A 20 13.50 9.20 10.45
CA LEU A 20 14.93 9.35 10.69
C LEU A 20 15.47 10.45 9.76
N LYS A 21 15.85 11.61 10.32
CA LYS A 21 16.57 12.62 9.56
C LYS A 21 17.91 12.04 9.16
N PRO A 22 18.40 12.36 7.93
CA PRO A 22 19.72 11.95 7.51
C PRO A 22 20.75 12.42 8.54
N GLY A 23 21.36 11.47 9.25
CA GLY A 23 22.46 11.68 10.21
C GLY A 23 23.70 10.93 9.74
N ASP A 24 24.74 10.85 10.57
CA ASP A 24 26.00 10.18 10.25
C ASP A 24 25.85 8.71 9.83
N SER A 25 24.76 8.04 10.21
CA SER A 25 24.42 6.67 9.82
C SER A 25 23.70 6.56 8.47
N TYR A 26 23.37 7.67 7.80
CA TYR A 26 22.62 7.67 6.55
C TYR A 26 23.54 7.47 5.34
N VAL A 27 23.38 6.32 4.64
CA VAL A 27 24.17 6.00 3.46
C VAL A 27 23.53 6.63 2.21
N GLN A 28 23.91 7.88 1.93
CA GLN A 28 23.36 8.66 0.82
C GLN A 28 23.52 7.97 -0.56
N SER A 29 24.63 7.26 -0.78
CA SER A 29 24.85 6.53 -2.04
C SER A 29 23.85 5.39 -2.23
N PHE A 30 23.43 4.72 -1.15
CA PHE A 30 22.40 3.69 -1.19
C PHE A 30 21.02 4.28 -1.49
N ALA A 31 20.65 5.38 -0.82
CA ALA A 31 19.39 6.10 -1.10
C ALA A 31 19.29 6.52 -2.57
N ARG A 32 20.36 7.10 -3.12
CA ARG A 32 20.44 7.47 -4.54
C ARG A 32 20.34 6.27 -5.48
N GLY A 33 20.85 5.11 -5.07
CA GLY A 33 20.70 3.84 -5.81
C GLY A 33 19.23 3.44 -5.94
N LEU A 34 18.48 3.54 -4.86
CA LEU A 34 17.04 3.28 -4.86
C LEU A 34 16.26 4.30 -5.71
N GLU A 35 16.64 5.58 -5.68
CA GLU A 35 16.06 6.62 -6.53
C GLU A 35 16.28 6.32 -8.03
N VAL A 36 17.47 5.87 -8.41
CA VAL A 36 17.75 5.44 -9.79
C VAL A 36 16.89 4.26 -10.20
N ILE A 37 16.71 3.25 -9.36
CA ILE A 37 15.79 2.12 -9.64
C ILE A 37 14.36 2.64 -9.85
N ARG A 38 13.89 3.53 -8.98
CA ARG A 38 12.52 4.09 -9.00
C ARG A 38 12.27 5.05 -10.15
N SER A 39 13.31 5.56 -10.82
CA SER A 39 13.16 6.42 -12.00
C SER A 39 12.61 5.67 -13.24
N PHE A 40 12.80 4.35 -13.28
CA PHE A 40 12.22 3.51 -14.33
C PHE A 40 10.73 3.26 -14.08
N SER A 41 9.93 3.35 -15.13
CA SER A 41 8.47 3.19 -15.03
C SER A 41 7.88 2.74 -16.37
N ALA A 42 6.56 2.49 -16.41
CA ALA A 42 5.86 2.19 -17.66
C ALA A 42 5.98 3.33 -18.71
N ARG A 43 6.17 4.59 -18.25
CA ARG A 43 6.38 5.76 -19.13
C ARG A 43 7.83 5.93 -19.56
N ALA A 44 8.76 5.34 -18.82
CA ALA A 44 10.19 5.40 -19.04
C ALA A 44 10.83 4.02 -18.77
N PRO A 45 10.48 2.98 -19.57
CA PRO A 45 10.97 1.61 -19.36
C PRO A 45 12.45 1.45 -19.69
N GLU A 46 12.95 2.29 -20.60
CA GLU A 46 14.35 2.40 -20.99
C GLU A 46 14.75 3.89 -20.95
N GLN A 47 15.93 4.18 -20.42
CA GLN A 47 16.44 5.54 -20.25
C GLN A 47 17.90 5.65 -20.61
N THR A 48 18.31 6.78 -21.19
CA THR A 48 19.73 7.14 -21.34
C THR A 48 20.30 7.61 -20.01
N LEU A 49 21.63 7.64 -19.91
CA LEU A 49 22.32 8.20 -18.73
C LEU A 49 21.84 9.62 -18.38
N SER A 50 21.55 10.45 -19.39
CA SER A 50 21.14 11.84 -19.18
C SER A 50 19.73 11.92 -18.62
N GLU A 51 18.80 11.08 -19.09
CA GLU A 51 17.43 11.00 -18.60
C GLU A 51 17.38 10.51 -17.14
N VAL A 52 18.16 9.48 -16.80
CA VAL A 52 18.27 9.00 -15.41
C VAL A 52 18.83 10.12 -14.51
N ALA A 53 19.88 10.82 -14.96
CA ALA A 53 20.46 11.91 -14.19
C ALA A 53 19.44 13.05 -13.95
N ALA A 54 18.68 13.42 -14.98
CA ALA A 54 17.64 14.44 -14.88
C ALA A 54 16.50 14.01 -13.96
N ALA A 55 16.00 12.78 -14.10
CA ALA A 55 14.90 12.23 -13.30
C ALA A 55 15.22 12.13 -11.80
N THR A 56 16.52 11.92 -11.46
CA THR A 56 16.98 11.74 -10.08
C THR A 56 17.66 12.97 -9.48
N GLY A 57 17.84 14.05 -10.25
CA GLY A 57 18.60 15.24 -9.81
C GLY A 57 20.10 14.96 -9.58
N LEU A 58 20.62 13.85 -10.10
CA LEU A 58 22.02 13.47 -9.95
C LEU A 58 22.90 14.10 -11.05
N THR A 59 24.18 14.27 -10.74
CA THR A 59 25.16 14.54 -11.81
C THR A 59 25.28 13.31 -12.73
N ARG A 60 25.62 13.52 -14.03
CA ARG A 60 25.84 12.40 -14.98
C ARG A 60 26.88 11.41 -14.46
N ALA A 61 27.94 11.90 -13.81
CA ALA A 61 28.96 11.04 -13.21
C ALA A 61 28.41 10.21 -12.05
N GLY A 62 27.58 10.80 -11.19
CA GLY A 62 26.89 10.10 -10.10
C GLY A 62 25.92 9.05 -10.59
N ALA A 63 25.04 9.39 -11.52
CA ALA A 63 24.10 8.44 -12.15
C ALA A 63 24.85 7.29 -12.85
N ARG A 64 25.93 7.58 -13.58
CA ARG A 64 26.75 6.57 -14.25
C ARG A 64 27.33 5.55 -13.27
N ARG A 65 27.88 6.00 -12.14
CA ARG A 65 28.46 5.08 -11.13
C ARG A 65 27.41 4.14 -10.55
N ILE A 66 26.22 4.66 -10.27
CA ILE A 66 25.09 3.86 -9.75
C ILE A 66 24.62 2.88 -10.81
N LEU A 67 24.40 3.31 -12.06
CA LEU A 67 23.96 2.44 -13.16
C LEU A 67 24.97 1.31 -13.42
N LEU A 68 26.27 1.59 -13.40
CA LEU A 68 27.30 0.56 -13.55
C LEU A 68 27.28 -0.43 -12.38
N THR A 69 27.08 0.05 -11.15
CA THR A 69 26.91 -0.82 -9.97
C THR A 69 25.70 -1.73 -10.13
N LEU A 70 24.55 -1.16 -10.51
CA LEU A 70 23.31 -1.94 -10.73
C LEU A 70 23.46 -2.93 -11.89
N GLN A 71 24.21 -2.58 -12.94
CA GLN A 71 24.53 -3.46 -14.06
C GLN A 71 25.43 -4.61 -13.62
N THR A 72 26.48 -4.35 -12.84
CA THR A 72 27.36 -5.38 -12.26
C THR A 72 26.58 -6.33 -11.35
N LEU A 73 25.63 -5.81 -10.57
CA LEU A 73 24.75 -6.60 -9.71
C LEU A 73 23.63 -7.33 -10.50
N GLY A 74 23.47 -7.03 -11.79
CA GLY A 74 22.48 -7.65 -12.65
C GLY A 74 21.06 -7.07 -12.55
N TYR A 75 20.85 -5.98 -11.83
CA TYR A 75 19.53 -5.30 -11.72
C TYR A 75 19.20 -4.41 -12.91
N VAL A 76 20.21 -3.98 -13.66
CA VAL A 76 20.10 -3.15 -14.85
C VAL A 76 20.84 -3.81 -16.00
N ARG A 77 20.29 -3.75 -17.21
CA ARG A 77 20.98 -4.06 -18.46
C ARG A 77 21.22 -2.78 -19.26
N SER A 78 22.22 -2.80 -20.18
CA SER A 78 22.46 -1.70 -21.10
C SER A 78 22.93 -2.24 -22.46
N ASP A 79 22.52 -1.55 -23.50
CA ASP A 79 23.01 -1.76 -24.89
C ASP A 79 24.15 -0.78 -25.26
N GLY A 80 24.65 -0.01 -24.27
CA GLY A 80 25.66 1.04 -24.46
C GLY A 80 25.09 2.44 -24.50
N LYS A 81 23.81 2.62 -24.86
CA LYS A 81 23.11 3.91 -24.91
C LYS A 81 21.96 3.99 -23.92
N TYR A 82 21.14 2.96 -23.88
CA TYR A 82 19.96 2.84 -23.02
C TYR A 82 20.22 1.89 -21.87
N TYR A 83 19.57 2.16 -20.74
CA TYR A 83 19.54 1.32 -19.55
C TYR A 83 18.09 0.90 -19.29
N ALA A 84 17.88 -0.34 -18.85
CA ALA A 84 16.58 -0.88 -18.47
C ALA A 84 16.72 -1.80 -17.26
N LEU A 85 15.67 -1.88 -16.42
CA LEU A 85 15.63 -2.86 -15.32
C LEU A 85 15.60 -4.28 -15.89
N THR A 86 16.18 -5.21 -15.13
CA THR A 86 16.07 -6.65 -15.39
C THR A 86 15.02 -7.28 -14.50
N PRO A 87 14.52 -8.50 -14.81
CA PRO A 87 13.62 -9.24 -13.92
C PRO A 87 14.15 -9.45 -12.50
N ARG A 88 15.47 -9.36 -12.29
CA ARG A 88 16.10 -9.50 -10.97
C ARG A 88 15.61 -8.46 -9.95
N ILE A 89 15.06 -7.33 -10.40
CA ILE A 89 14.47 -6.34 -9.49
C ILE A 89 13.28 -6.91 -8.68
N LEU A 90 12.61 -7.95 -9.21
CA LEU A 90 11.52 -8.62 -8.54
C LEU A 90 11.95 -9.34 -7.26
N ASP A 91 13.25 -9.71 -7.14
CA ASP A 91 13.80 -10.34 -5.92
C ASP A 91 13.58 -9.46 -4.69
N LEU A 92 13.67 -8.12 -4.86
CA LEU A 92 13.44 -7.17 -3.76
C LEU A 92 11.97 -7.16 -3.31
N GLY A 93 11.05 -7.20 -4.26
CA GLY A 93 9.61 -7.29 -3.95
C GLY A 93 9.25 -8.66 -3.37
N PHE A 94 9.81 -9.73 -3.93
CA PHE A 94 9.60 -11.09 -3.45
C PHE A 94 10.11 -11.29 -2.01
N ALA A 95 11.23 -10.65 -1.64
CA ALA A 95 11.73 -10.68 -0.26
C ALA A 95 10.68 -10.15 0.73
N TYR A 96 9.96 -9.08 0.40
CA TYR A 96 8.85 -8.57 1.21
C TYR A 96 7.67 -9.55 1.24
N LEU A 97 7.19 -9.98 0.08
CA LEU A 97 6.00 -10.84 -0.03
C LEU A 97 6.22 -12.20 0.65
N SER A 98 7.40 -12.80 0.50
CA SER A 98 7.73 -14.10 1.10
C SER A 98 7.98 -14.02 2.60
N SER A 99 8.43 -12.87 3.11
CA SER A 99 8.62 -12.65 4.55
C SER A 99 7.31 -12.48 5.33
N THR A 100 6.21 -12.24 4.62
CA THR A 100 4.91 -11.94 5.22
C THR A 100 3.92 -13.09 4.93
N PRO A 101 3.67 -14.00 5.90
CA PRO A 101 2.80 -15.18 5.70
C PRO A 101 1.36 -14.83 5.33
N LEU A 102 0.90 -13.62 5.66
CA LEU A 102 -0.46 -13.15 5.40
C LEU A 102 -0.87 -13.34 3.94
N TRP A 103 0.03 -13.05 2.99
CA TRP A 103 -0.32 -13.07 1.58
C TRP A 103 -0.61 -14.49 1.08
N ASN A 104 0.21 -15.48 1.50
CA ASN A 104 -0.01 -16.89 1.19
C ASN A 104 -1.30 -17.44 1.82
N LEU A 105 -1.69 -16.92 3.00
CA LEU A 105 -2.93 -17.29 3.67
C LEU A 105 -4.16 -16.63 3.03
N ALA A 106 -4.00 -15.40 2.50
CA ALA A 106 -5.09 -14.64 1.94
C ALA A 106 -5.47 -15.08 0.51
N GLU A 107 -4.49 -15.48 -0.30
CA GLU A 107 -4.68 -15.77 -1.72
C GLU A 107 -5.78 -16.80 -1.99
N PRO A 108 -5.82 -18.01 -1.35
CA PRO A 108 -6.87 -18.98 -1.60
C PRO A 108 -8.27 -18.47 -1.23
N ALA A 109 -8.37 -17.68 -0.16
CA ALA A 109 -9.64 -17.09 0.26
C ALA A 109 -10.12 -16.00 -0.70
N MET A 110 -9.18 -15.23 -1.29
CA MET A 110 -9.47 -14.24 -2.31
C MET A 110 -9.88 -14.88 -3.64
N GLU A 111 -9.25 -16.00 -4.04
CA GLU A 111 -9.65 -16.76 -5.22
C GLU A 111 -11.09 -17.29 -5.08
N ALA A 112 -11.41 -17.91 -3.95
CA ALA A 112 -12.76 -18.38 -3.66
C ALA A 112 -13.78 -17.22 -3.67
N LEU A 113 -13.42 -16.05 -3.11
CA LEU A 113 -14.25 -14.86 -3.13
C LEU A 113 -14.50 -14.38 -4.56
N VAL A 114 -13.46 -14.27 -5.39
CA VAL A 114 -13.58 -13.84 -6.80
C VAL A 114 -14.43 -14.82 -7.61
N ASP A 115 -14.28 -16.10 -7.34
CA ASP A 115 -15.10 -17.14 -8.00
C ASP A 115 -16.58 -17.04 -7.65
N GLU A 116 -16.91 -16.64 -6.42
CA GLU A 116 -18.29 -16.47 -5.99
C GLU A 116 -18.89 -15.16 -6.49
N VAL A 117 -18.18 -14.02 -6.30
CA VAL A 117 -18.73 -12.69 -6.58
C VAL A 117 -18.56 -12.25 -8.03
N LYS A 118 -17.67 -12.90 -8.80
CA LYS A 118 -17.32 -12.59 -10.20
C LYS A 118 -16.85 -11.14 -10.41
N GLU A 119 -16.25 -10.55 -9.37
CA GLU A 119 -15.58 -9.25 -9.40
C GLU A 119 -14.14 -9.38 -8.88
N SER A 120 -13.24 -8.48 -9.30
CA SER A 120 -11.85 -8.51 -8.87
C SER A 120 -11.70 -8.16 -7.40
N CYS A 121 -10.77 -8.83 -6.73
CA CYS A 121 -10.44 -8.64 -5.33
C CYS A 121 -8.96 -8.24 -5.18
N SER A 122 -8.65 -7.32 -4.28
CA SER A 122 -7.27 -6.90 -4.00
C SER A 122 -7.05 -6.72 -2.51
N ALA A 123 -5.81 -6.97 -2.08
CA ALA A 123 -5.35 -6.62 -0.74
C ALA A 123 -4.31 -5.51 -0.80
N ALA A 124 -4.35 -4.59 0.15
CA ALA A 124 -3.40 -3.49 0.25
C ALA A 124 -3.04 -3.18 1.71
N VAL A 125 -1.88 -2.56 1.87
CA VAL A 125 -1.40 -1.98 3.12
C VAL A 125 -1.27 -0.47 2.99
N LEU A 126 -1.27 0.25 4.13
CA LEU A 126 -1.05 1.70 4.14
C LEU A 126 0.46 1.99 4.19
N GLU A 127 0.92 2.89 3.33
CA GLU A 127 2.27 3.43 3.37
C GLU A 127 2.27 4.94 3.11
N GLY A 128 2.40 5.71 4.18
CA GLY A 128 2.26 7.17 4.13
C GLY A 128 0.85 7.59 3.69
N LEU A 129 0.75 8.34 2.60
CA LEU A 129 -0.52 8.82 2.04
C LEU A 129 -1.16 7.86 1.03
N ASP A 130 -0.52 6.72 0.75
CA ASP A 130 -0.95 5.76 -0.27
C ASP A 130 -1.32 4.42 0.32
N VAL A 131 -2.17 3.70 -0.39
CA VAL A 131 -2.29 2.25 -0.29
C VAL A 131 -1.37 1.60 -1.30
N VAL A 132 -0.66 0.54 -0.86
CA VAL A 132 0.20 -0.29 -1.72
C VAL A 132 -0.48 -1.63 -1.91
N TYR A 133 -0.74 -1.98 -3.17
CA TYR A 133 -1.34 -3.27 -3.53
C TYR A 133 -0.31 -4.38 -3.34
N VAL A 134 -0.63 -5.38 -2.55
CA VAL A 134 0.27 -6.48 -2.18
C VAL A 134 -0.21 -7.83 -2.71
N LEU A 135 -1.49 -7.94 -3.02
CA LEU A 135 -2.09 -9.12 -3.64
C LEU A 135 -3.28 -8.69 -4.51
N ARG A 136 -3.50 -9.37 -5.63
CA ARG A 136 -4.64 -9.13 -6.49
C ARG A 136 -5.07 -10.39 -7.22
N VAL A 137 -6.34 -10.71 -7.12
CA VAL A 137 -6.99 -11.78 -7.88
C VAL A 137 -7.95 -11.14 -8.89
N HIS A 138 -7.72 -11.43 -10.15
CA HIS A 138 -8.51 -10.88 -11.25
C HIS A 138 -9.71 -11.77 -11.57
N THR A 139 -10.84 -11.15 -11.88
CA THR A 139 -11.91 -11.86 -12.60
C THR A 139 -11.54 -11.99 -14.08
N HIS A 140 -12.06 -12.99 -14.77
CA HIS A 140 -11.85 -13.24 -16.20
C HIS A 140 -12.51 -12.19 -17.15
N LYS A 141 -12.90 -11.02 -16.65
CA LYS A 141 -13.47 -9.94 -17.45
C LYS A 141 -12.40 -9.24 -18.28
N ILE A 142 -12.71 -8.92 -19.53
CA ILE A 142 -11.79 -8.37 -20.56
C ILE A 142 -11.26 -6.97 -20.22
N MET A 143 -11.94 -6.21 -19.36
CA MET A 143 -11.48 -4.89 -18.91
C MET A 143 -10.88 -4.98 -17.50
N SER A 144 -9.57 -5.09 -17.41
CA SER A 144 -8.83 -4.94 -16.17
C SER A 144 -8.18 -3.55 -16.11
N THR A 145 -8.36 -2.84 -15.01
CA THR A 145 -7.48 -1.72 -14.68
C THR A 145 -6.04 -2.25 -14.57
N ASN A 146 -5.06 -1.51 -15.12
CA ASN A 146 -3.63 -1.88 -15.10
C ASN A 146 -3.01 -1.82 -13.68
N LEU A 147 -3.78 -2.17 -12.64
CA LEU A 147 -3.32 -2.24 -11.27
C LEU A 147 -2.75 -3.64 -11.01
N GLY A 148 -1.56 -3.69 -10.46
CA GLY A 148 -0.87 -4.92 -10.06
C GLY A 148 -0.27 -4.78 -8.66
N VAL A 149 0.41 -5.83 -8.20
CA VAL A 149 1.23 -5.79 -6.98
C VAL A 149 2.27 -4.68 -7.11
N GLY A 150 2.43 -3.88 -6.05
CA GLY A 150 3.28 -2.68 -6.03
C GLY A 150 2.61 -1.39 -6.52
N SER A 151 1.40 -1.46 -7.12
CA SER A 151 0.66 -0.24 -7.47
C SER A 151 0.32 0.57 -6.24
N ARG A 152 0.40 1.90 -6.38
CA ARG A 152 0.11 2.86 -5.31
C ARG A 152 -1.09 3.73 -5.70
N LEU A 153 -2.03 3.88 -4.80
CA LEU A 153 -3.18 4.77 -4.96
C LEU A 153 -3.39 5.60 -3.71
N PRO A 154 -3.90 6.85 -3.82
CA PRO A 154 -4.10 7.73 -2.69
C PRO A 154 -5.11 7.14 -1.69
N ALA A 155 -4.71 7.01 -0.41
CA ALA A 155 -5.48 6.32 0.61
C ALA A 155 -6.84 6.96 0.89
N PHE A 156 -6.93 8.29 0.89
CA PHE A 156 -8.16 9.01 1.24
C PHE A 156 -9.33 8.77 0.27
N TRP A 157 -9.04 8.38 -0.97
CA TRP A 157 -10.03 8.21 -2.04
C TRP A 157 -10.09 6.79 -2.59
N THR A 158 -9.65 5.82 -1.78
CA THR A 158 -9.82 4.38 -2.04
C THR A 158 -10.56 3.73 -0.86
N SER A 159 -11.37 2.71 -1.15
CA SER A 159 -12.10 1.98 -0.11
C SER A 159 -11.15 1.30 0.88
N MET A 160 -10.10 0.66 0.40
CA MET A 160 -9.06 0.05 1.25
C MET A 160 -8.34 1.11 2.09
N GLY A 161 -8.02 2.26 1.50
CA GLY A 161 -7.36 3.34 2.21
C GLY A 161 -8.20 3.91 3.33
N ARG A 162 -9.51 4.13 3.14
CA ARG A 162 -10.40 4.58 4.22
C ARG A 162 -10.51 3.58 5.37
N VAL A 163 -10.51 2.28 5.07
CA VAL A 163 -10.47 1.23 6.10
C VAL A 163 -9.18 1.29 6.90
N LEU A 164 -8.03 1.47 6.23
CA LEU A 164 -6.72 1.54 6.87
C LEU A 164 -6.55 2.85 7.67
N LEU A 165 -6.97 3.99 7.12
CA LEU A 165 -6.97 5.29 7.81
C LEU A 165 -7.89 5.28 9.02
N ALA A 166 -9.04 4.61 8.93
CA ALA A 166 -9.97 4.45 10.05
C ALA A 166 -9.39 3.64 11.22
N ALA A 167 -8.37 2.84 11.00
CA ALA A 167 -7.69 2.06 12.02
C ALA A 167 -6.57 2.82 12.76
N LEU A 168 -6.14 3.97 12.23
CA LEU A 168 -5.06 4.76 12.81
C LEU A 168 -5.47 5.45 14.11
N PRO A 169 -4.54 5.69 15.04
CA PRO A 169 -4.71 6.64 16.13
C PRO A 169 -5.10 8.04 15.61
N PRO A 170 -5.90 8.82 16.36
CA PRO A 170 -6.38 10.12 15.90
C PRO A 170 -5.28 11.12 15.54
N GLU A 171 -4.14 11.10 16.25
CA GLU A 171 -2.99 11.96 16.00
C GLU A 171 -2.28 11.60 14.68
N GLU A 172 -2.14 10.32 14.37
CA GLU A 172 -1.54 9.86 13.10
C GLU A 172 -2.44 10.22 11.92
N LEU A 173 -3.76 10.00 12.06
CA LEU A 173 -4.72 10.41 11.03
C LEU A 173 -4.65 11.93 10.78
N ARG A 174 -4.57 12.75 11.83
CA ARG A 174 -4.41 14.20 11.70
C ARG A 174 -3.14 14.59 10.97
N ALA A 175 -2.01 13.93 11.29
CA ALA A 175 -0.74 14.19 10.62
C ALA A 175 -0.78 13.84 9.12
N LEU A 176 -1.48 12.76 8.73
CA LEU A 176 -1.66 12.41 7.32
C LEU A 176 -2.63 13.36 6.62
N MET A 177 -3.73 13.76 7.27
CA MET A 177 -4.68 14.74 6.75
C MET A 177 -4.00 16.07 6.40
N ALA A 178 -3.13 16.57 7.28
CA ALA A 178 -2.40 17.82 7.07
C ALA A 178 -1.41 17.77 5.89
N ARG A 179 -0.99 16.56 5.48
CA ARG A 179 0.00 16.36 4.39
C ARG A 179 -0.64 15.97 3.07
N ARG A 180 -1.94 15.66 3.05
CA ARG A 180 -2.59 15.24 1.82
C ARG A 180 -2.71 16.39 0.83
N GLU A 181 -2.62 16.10 -0.45
CA GLU A 181 -3.00 17.05 -1.48
C GLU A 181 -4.53 17.19 -1.52
N GLN A 182 -5.02 18.43 -1.54
CA GLN A 182 -6.43 18.68 -1.84
C GLN A 182 -6.65 18.58 -3.35
N ARG A 183 -7.15 17.44 -3.79
CA ARG A 183 -7.37 17.15 -5.20
C ARG A 183 -8.72 16.48 -5.41
N ALA A 184 -9.52 17.01 -6.33
CA ALA A 184 -10.67 16.33 -6.88
C ALA A 184 -10.24 15.45 -8.06
N PHE A 185 -10.53 14.17 -8.01
CA PHE A 185 -10.29 13.21 -9.10
C PHE A 185 -11.51 13.13 -10.02
N THR A 186 -12.69 13.23 -9.42
CA THR A 186 -14.00 13.24 -10.10
C THR A 186 -14.91 14.27 -9.43
N ARG A 187 -16.10 14.47 -9.97
CA ARG A 187 -17.15 15.28 -9.33
C ARG A 187 -17.68 14.70 -8.01
N HIS A 188 -17.40 13.42 -7.72
CA HIS A 188 -17.85 12.71 -6.53
C HIS A 188 -16.78 12.66 -5.43
N THR A 189 -15.58 13.15 -5.71
CA THR A 189 -14.46 13.14 -4.76
C THR A 189 -14.79 14.00 -3.54
N LEU A 190 -14.70 13.43 -2.34
CA LEU A 190 -14.76 14.19 -1.10
C LEU A 190 -13.45 14.98 -0.95
N THR A 191 -13.54 16.31 -0.87
CA THR A 191 -12.36 17.19 -0.78
C THR A 191 -12.26 17.93 0.54
N GLY A 192 -13.38 18.14 1.24
CA GLY A 192 -13.44 18.81 2.53
C GLY A 192 -12.84 17.97 3.67
N ASP A 193 -12.11 18.64 4.58
CA ASP A 193 -11.51 17.99 5.75
C ASP A 193 -12.57 17.39 6.66
N ASP A 194 -13.60 18.16 6.99
CA ASP A 194 -14.69 17.74 7.89
C ASP A 194 -15.46 16.56 7.31
N GLU A 195 -15.74 16.56 6.00
CA GLU A 195 -16.41 15.47 5.30
C GLU A 195 -15.57 14.18 5.33
N LEU A 196 -14.26 14.29 5.09
CA LEU A 196 -13.35 13.15 5.14
C LEU A 196 -13.20 12.60 6.57
N TYR A 197 -13.12 13.47 7.58
CA TYR A 197 -13.09 13.03 8.98
C TYR A 197 -14.38 12.32 9.37
N ALA A 198 -15.54 12.87 9.01
CA ALA A 198 -16.84 12.27 9.27
C ALA A 198 -16.96 10.89 8.59
N GLU A 199 -16.54 10.79 7.34
CA GLU A 199 -16.57 9.53 6.60
C GLU A 199 -15.60 8.49 7.20
N ILE A 200 -14.37 8.86 7.57
CA ILE A 200 -13.42 7.95 8.22
C ILE A 200 -13.94 7.52 9.60
N ALA A 201 -14.59 8.41 10.35
CA ALA A 201 -15.23 8.06 11.62
C ALA A 201 -16.37 7.04 11.41
N ARG A 202 -17.19 7.24 10.38
CA ARG A 202 -18.25 6.29 9.99
C ARG A 202 -17.67 4.93 9.62
N VAL A 203 -16.58 4.91 8.83
CA VAL A 203 -15.88 3.66 8.47
C VAL A 203 -15.33 2.94 9.70
N ARG A 204 -14.80 3.69 10.68
CA ARG A 204 -14.31 3.13 11.95
C ARG A 204 -15.43 2.44 12.74
N GLU A 205 -16.59 3.05 12.81
CA GLU A 205 -17.75 2.54 13.54
C GLU A 205 -18.35 1.30 12.85
N GLN A 206 -18.62 1.40 11.55
CA GLN A 206 -19.27 0.30 10.81
C GLN A 206 -18.33 -0.83 10.42
N GLY A 207 -17.00 -0.60 10.38
CA GLY A 207 -15.98 -1.61 10.08
C GLY A 207 -15.73 -1.90 8.60
N TRP A 208 -16.27 -1.09 7.67
CA TRP A 208 -16.07 -1.24 6.22
C TRP A 208 -16.25 0.10 5.51
N ALA A 209 -15.72 0.24 4.29
CA ALA A 209 -15.87 1.43 3.46
C ALA A 209 -16.44 1.07 2.09
N LEU A 210 -17.34 1.91 1.56
CA LEU A 210 -17.83 1.84 0.18
C LEU A 210 -17.60 3.19 -0.47
N LEU A 211 -16.89 3.17 -1.61
CA LEU A 211 -16.64 4.35 -2.43
C LEU A 211 -17.24 4.14 -3.81
N ASN A 212 -17.96 5.16 -4.26
CA ASN A 212 -18.62 5.16 -5.57
C ASN A 212 -18.11 6.33 -6.40
N GLN A 213 -17.22 6.01 -7.34
CA GLN A 213 -16.68 6.95 -8.34
C GLN A 213 -15.87 8.13 -7.76
N GLU A 214 -15.32 8.04 -6.56
CA GLU A 214 -14.54 9.13 -5.97
C GLU A 214 -13.13 9.26 -6.55
N LEU A 215 -12.46 8.15 -6.86
CA LEU A 215 -11.12 8.14 -7.46
C LEU A 215 -11.17 8.18 -8.99
N GLU A 216 -12.12 7.47 -9.58
CA GLU A 216 -12.27 7.31 -11.03
C GLU A 216 -13.75 7.13 -11.37
N GLU A 217 -14.24 7.86 -12.38
CA GLU A 217 -15.62 7.69 -12.86
C GLU A 217 -15.83 6.25 -13.38
N GLY A 218 -16.97 5.67 -13.05
CA GLY A 218 -17.28 4.29 -13.40
C GLY A 218 -16.72 3.24 -12.44
N LEU A 219 -15.91 3.60 -11.43
CA LEU A 219 -15.38 2.68 -10.44
C LEU A 219 -16.21 2.71 -9.16
N ILE A 220 -16.68 1.55 -8.70
CA ILE A 220 -17.30 1.37 -7.39
C ILE A 220 -16.55 0.27 -6.63
N SER A 221 -16.31 0.46 -5.32
CA SER A 221 -15.59 -0.52 -4.51
C SER A 221 -16.06 -0.53 -3.07
N VAL A 222 -16.02 -1.71 -2.45
CA VAL A 222 -16.23 -1.93 -1.03
C VAL A 222 -15.02 -2.61 -0.43
N ALA A 223 -14.59 -2.20 0.78
CA ALA A 223 -13.44 -2.76 1.46
C ALA A 223 -13.72 -3.05 2.94
N ALA A 224 -13.00 -4.04 3.48
CA ALA A 224 -13.06 -4.44 4.88
C ALA A 224 -11.65 -4.76 5.42
N PRO A 225 -11.41 -4.64 6.75
CA PRO A 225 -10.11 -4.85 7.35
C PRO A 225 -9.76 -6.33 7.50
N ILE A 226 -8.48 -6.65 7.34
CA ILE A 226 -7.85 -7.87 7.83
C ILE A 226 -7.16 -7.53 9.14
N ARG A 227 -7.42 -8.32 10.20
CA ARG A 227 -6.93 -8.05 11.54
C ARG A 227 -5.99 -9.15 12.03
N ASN A 228 -4.97 -8.77 12.77
CA ASN A 228 -4.09 -9.73 13.46
C ASN A 228 -4.72 -10.24 14.78
N ALA A 229 -4.00 -11.11 15.49
CA ALA A 229 -4.43 -11.70 16.77
C ALA A 229 -4.67 -10.66 17.89
N ARG A 230 -4.10 -9.44 17.76
CA ARG A 230 -4.33 -8.32 18.69
C ARG A 230 -5.54 -7.46 18.31
N GLY A 231 -6.28 -7.82 17.25
CA GLY A 231 -7.38 -7.03 16.71
C GLY A 231 -6.96 -5.80 15.90
N GLN A 232 -5.66 -5.59 15.67
CA GLN A 232 -5.15 -4.47 14.88
C GLN A 232 -5.37 -4.75 13.40
N THR A 233 -5.79 -3.73 12.67
CA THR A 233 -5.91 -3.79 11.20
C THR A 233 -4.51 -3.75 10.57
N VAL A 234 -4.13 -4.82 9.88
CA VAL A 234 -2.81 -4.96 9.25
C VAL A 234 -2.86 -4.83 7.73
N ALA A 235 -4.03 -5.05 7.14
CA ALA A 235 -4.28 -4.87 5.73
C ALA A 235 -5.77 -4.60 5.50
N ALA A 236 -6.14 -4.23 4.29
CA ALA A 236 -7.52 -4.16 3.84
C ALA A 236 -7.71 -4.99 2.57
N LEU A 237 -8.87 -5.61 2.47
CA LEU A 237 -9.33 -6.35 1.29
C LEU A 237 -10.46 -5.59 0.64
N ASN A 238 -10.52 -5.55 -0.71
CA ASN A 238 -11.63 -4.96 -1.42
C ASN A 238 -12.22 -5.87 -2.48
N ILE A 239 -13.46 -5.57 -2.85
CA ILE A 239 -14.09 -5.97 -4.10
C ILE A 239 -14.30 -4.69 -4.89
N SER A 240 -13.92 -4.70 -6.16
CA SER A 240 -14.11 -3.57 -7.07
C SER A 240 -14.87 -3.99 -8.32
N GLY A 241 -15.82 -3.15 -8.73
CA GLY A 241 -16.67 -3.37 -9.90
C GLY A 241 -16.89 -2.08 -10.69
N GLN A 242 -17.64 -2.19 -11.78
CA GLN A 242 -18.03 -1.07 -12.62
C GLN A 242 -19.38 -0.50 -12.16
N ALA A 243 -19.44 0.81 -11.85
CA ALA A 243 -20.63 1.47 -11.31
C ALA A 243 -21.86 1.41 -12.27
N ASN A 244 -21.65 1.22 -13.56
CA ASN A 244 -22.73 1.02 -14.54
C ASN A 244 -23.36 -0.40 -14.50
N ARG A 245 -22.72 -1.36 -13.80
CA ARG A 245 -23.17 -2.76 -13.68
C ARG A 245 -23.45 -3.17 -12.27
N THR A 246 -22.81 -2.52 -11.30
CA THR A 246 -22.86 -2.84 -9.88
C THR A 246 -23.29 -1.61 -9.10
N SER A 247 -24.51 -1.62 -8.59
CA SER A 247 -25.07 -0.52 -7.77
C SER A 247 -24.52 -0.55 -6.34
N GLU A 248 -24.63 0.57 -5.61
CA GLU A 248 -24.32 0.60 -4.17
C GLU A 248 -25.15 -0.41 -3.37
N GLN A 249 -26.43 -0.57 -3.72
CA GLN A 249 -27.28 -1.56 -3.09
C GLN A 249 -26.73 -2.96 -3.27
N MET A 250 -26.33 -3.34 -4.49
CA MET A 250 -25.70 -4.64 -4.76
C MET A 250 -24.39 -4.80 -3.97
N MET A 251 -23.56 -3.74 -3.89
CA MET A 251 -22.35 -3.76 -3.07
C MET A 251 -22.65 -4.06 -1.61
N ARG A 252 -23.68 -3.41 -1.03
CA ARG A 252 -24.03 -3.54 0.40
C ARG A 252 -24.71 -4.87 0.71
N GLU A 253 -25.67 -5.27 -0.10
CA GLU A 253 -26.56 -6.39 0.22
C GLU A 253 -25.97 -7.74 -0.22
N ARG A 254 -25.19 -7.76 -1.30
CA ARG A 254 -24.71 -9.01 -1.88
C ARG A 254 -23.20 -9.18 -1.73
N LEU A 255 -22.39 -8.17 -2.03
CA LEU A 255 -20.93 -8.32 -2.09
C LEU A 255 -20.24 -8.10 -0.73
N LEU A 256 -20.70 -7.13 0.05
CA LEU A 256 -20.16 -6.85 1.38
C LEU A 256 -20.25 -8.04 2.36
N PRO A 257 -21.35 -8.80 2.47
CA PRO A 257 -21.38 -9.97 3.34
C PRO A 257 -20.31 -11.02 3.00
N GLN A 258 -20.06 -11.25 1.71
CA GLN A 258 -19.03 -12.18 1.22
C GLN A 258 -17.63 -11.67 1.56
N LEU A 259 -17.39 -10.38 1.33
CA LEU A 259 -16.13 -9.72 1.69
C LEU A 259 -15.84 -9.82 3.19
N LEU A 260 -16.86 -9.55 4.03
CA LEU A 260 -16.73 -9.65 5.49
C LEU A 260 -16.48 -11.08 5.96
N ALA A 261 -17.05 -12.09 5.30
CA ALA A 261 -16.77 -13.49 5.57
C ALA A 261 -15.31 -13.83 5.21
N ALA A 262 -14.84 -13.44 4.05
CA ALA A 262 -13.46 -13.65 3.59
C ALA A 262 -12.44 -12.99 4.52
N THR A 263 -12.64 -11.71 4.87
CA THR A 263 -11.70 -10.99 5.77
C THR A 263 -11.66 -11.58 7.17
N ARG A 264 -12.79 -12.03 7.71
CA ARG A 264 -12.82 -12.76 8.99
C ARG A 264 -12.06 -14.07 8.91
N HIS A 265 -12.26 -14.84 7.86
CA HIS A 265 -11.55 -16.11 7.66
C HIS A 265 -10.04 -15.90 7.57
N ILE A 266 -9.57 -14.94 6.76
CA ILE A 266 -8.15 -14.58 6.65
C ILE A 266 -7.59 -14.14 8.01
N SER A 267 -8.33 -13.31 8.76
CA SER A 267 -7.92 -12.84 10.10
C SER A 267 -7.80 -13.99 11.10
N GLN A 268 -8.69 -14.99 11.04
CA GLN A 268 -8.61 -16.21 11.86
C GLN A 268 -7.38 -17.06 11.51
N LEU A 269 -7.10 -17.26 10.23
CA LEU A 269 -5.90 -17.99 9.77
C LEU A 269 -4.63 -17.28 10.22
N LEU A 270 -4.57 -15.95 10.09
CA LEU A 270 -3.44 -15.15 10.54
C LEU A 270 -3.24 -15.28 12.06
N SER A 271 -4.31 -15.22 12.83
CA SER A 271 -4.27 -15.37 14.29
C SER A 271 -3.80 -16.77 14.72
N ALA A 272 -4.23 -17.81 14.01
CA ALA A 272 -3.84 -19.21 14.28
C ALA A 272 -2.37 -19.49 13.92
N SER A 273 -1.78 -18.75 12.97
CA SER A 273 -0.38 -18.94 12.56
C SER A 273 0.66 -18.59 13.64
N GLY A 274 0.26 -17.95 14.75
CA GLY A 274 1.10 -17.60 15.89
C GLY A 274 2.18 -16.56 15.61
N ARG A 275 2.24 -16.00 14.39
CA ARG A 275 3.23 -14.98 14.01
C ARG A 275 2.66 -13.59 14.25
N MET A 276 3.18 -12.90 15.27
CA MET A 276 2.66 -11.63 15.79
C MET A 276 3.13 -10.37 15.07
N HIS A 277 4.01 -10.47 14.07
CA HIS A 277 4.62 -9.29 13.44
C HIS A 277 4.25 -9.22 11.95
N LEU A 278 3.51 -8.18 11.62
CA LEU A 278 3.49 -7.49 10.34
C LEU A 278 3.97 -6.08 10.58
#